data_392da0e4d9273d16695aead20c132e3b
#
_entry.id   392da0e4d9273d16695aead20c132e3b
#
_cell.length_a   1.000
_cell.length_b   1.000
_cell.length_c   1.000
_cell.angle_alpha   90.00
_cell.angle_beta   90.00
_cell.angle_gamma   90.00
#
_symmetry.space_group_name_H-M   'P 1'
#
loop_
_entity.id
_entity.type
_entity.pdbx_description
1 polymer ?
#
loop_
_entity_poly.entity_id
_entity_poly.type
_entity_poly.pdbx_seq_one_letter_code
_entity_poly.pdbx_strand_id
1 'polypeptide(L)'
;MFRELKNEAKLSVLLHTKSTLTIRSAQGKLLDPTLLDMQCVKSRYHGADTVIIPGSSLKGVIRSRYEKIIGLFGGECCDIFNDKSRCNHKINGKKNKPYEEQGRYVYQYVCPACKLFGSLNIASRIYIADAYPAGECILGERTGVGINRITGAAQKGALYDFEVVEDGTFQVEINLKNYELYQMVLLLYVLKD
;
A
#
# COMPACT_ATOMS: atom_id res chain seq x y z
N MET A 1 -15.28 -14.42 -13.07
CA MET A 1 -14.84 -13.01 -13.07
C MET A 1 -13.45 -12.85 -13.68
N PHE A 2 -12.50 -13.74 -13.43
CA PHE A 2 -11.19 -13.80 -14.09
C PHE A 2 -11.04 -15.00 -15.04
N ARG A 3 -12.14 -15.59 -15.52
CA ARG A 3 -12.11 -16.67 -16.54
C ARG A 3 -11.58 -16.20 -17.89
N GLU A 4 -11.80 -14.93 -18.21
CA GLU A 4 -11.36 -14.30 -19.45
C GLU A 4 -10.60 -13.01 -19.13
N LEU A 5 -9.49 -12.80 -19.79
CA LEU A 5 -8.79 -11.53 -19.80
C LEU A 5 -9.45 -10.61 -20.83
N LYS A 6 -10.12 -9.56 -20.36
CA LYS A 6 -10.78 -8.58 -21.23
C LYS A 6 -9.84 -7.43 -21.62
N ASN A 7 -9.07 -6.96 -20.65
CA ASN A 7 -8.08 -5.91 -20.85
C ASN A 7 -6.97 -6.04 -19.80
N GLU A 8 -5.79 -5.57 -20.16
CA GLU A 8 -4.62 -5.49 -19.30
C GLU A 8 -3.91 -4.16 -19.55
N ALA A 9 -3.40 -3.56 -18.50
CA ALA A 9 -2.54 -2.39 -18.59
C ALA A 9 -1.35 -2.57 -17.66
N LYS A 10 -0.17 -2.15 -18.14
CA LYS A 10 1.07 -2.10 -17.37
C LYS A 10 1.53 -0.67 -17.31
N LEU A 11 1.78 -0.18 -16.11
CA LEU A 11 2.29 1.15 -15.84
C LEU A 11 3.65 1.01 -15.20
N SER A 12 4.65 1.71 -15.71
CA SER A 12 5.94 1.90 -15.05
C SER A 12 5.96 3.31 -14.49
N VAL A 13 6.16 3.42 -13.18
CA VAL A 13 6.10 4.68 -12.44
C VAL A 13 7.42 4.91 -11.73
N LEU A 14 7.96 6.12 -11.83
CA LEU A 14 9.11 6.57 -11.06
C LEU A 14 8.62 7.39 -9.87
N LEU A 15 9.06 7.00 -8.68
CA LEU A 15 8.76 7.67 -7.42
C LEU A 15 10.03 8.38 -6.96
N HIS A 16 9.98 9.70 -6.87
CA HIS A 16 11.07 10.50 -6.34
C HIS A 16 10.78 10.92 -4.91
N THR A 17 11.74 10.73 -4.01
CA THR A 17 11.62 11.23 -2.64
C THR A 17 11.70 12.75 -2.64
N LYS A 18 10.70 13.41 -2.04
CA LYS A 18 10.72 14.87 -1.80
C LYS A 18 11.12 15.22 -0.37
N SER A 19 11.09 14.25 0.50
CA SER A 19 11.49 14.33 1.90
C SER A 19 11.97 12.96 2.34
N THR A 20 12.60 12.89 3.50
CA THR A 20 13.08 11.62 4.04
C THR A 20 11.95 10.59 4.16
N LEU A 21 12.23 9.38 3.69
CA LEU A 21 11.31 8.25 3.68
C LEU A 21 11.83 7.13 4.56
N THR A 22 10.99 6.56 5.40
CA THR A 22 11.29 5.36 6.17
C THR A 22 10.17 4.34 6.01
N ILE A 23 10.51 3.15 5.53
CA ILE A 23 9.61 2.01 5.50
C ILE A 23 10.25 0.91 6.35
N ARG A 24 9.70 0.73 7.54
CA ARG A 24 10.27 -0.14 8.56
C ARG A 24 10.19 -1.61 8.20
N SER A 25 11.32 -2.30 8.35
CA SER A 25 11.34 -3.76 8.44
C SER A 25 10.69 -4.20 9.76
N ALA A 26 9.96 -5.32 9.73
CA ALA A 26 9.45 -5.96 10.95
C ALA A 26 10.57 -6.60 11.79
N GLN A 27 11.75 -6.79 11.24
CA GLN A 27 12.91 -7.34 11.93
C GLN A 27 13.58 -6.20 12.69
N GLY A 28 13.27 -6.11 13.96
CA GLY A 28 13.97 -5.23 14.90
C GLY A 28 15.22 -5.92 15.49
N LYS A 29 15.93 -5.20 16.31
CA LYS A 29 17.16 -5.47 17.08
C LYS A 29 17.12 -6.73 17.96
N LEU A 30 16.80 -7.90 17.38
CA LEU A 30 16.57 -9.12 18.19
C LEU A 30 17.86 -9.82 18.63
N LEU A 31 19.01 -9.58 17.97
CA LEU A 31 20.24 -10.35 18.23
C LEU A 31 21.54 -9.53 18.19
N ASP A 32 21.54 -8.33 17.63
CA ASP A 32 22.74 -7.50 17.49
C ASP A 32 22.50 -6.09 18.04
N PRO A 33 23.13 -5.73 19.19
CA PRO A 33 22.96 -4.41 19.79
C PRO A 33 23.63 -3.26 19.00
N THR A 34 24.44 -3.57 18.00
CA THR A 34 25.10 -2.56 17.14
C THR A 34 24.22 -2.07 16.00
N LEU A 35 23.12 -2.77 15.72
CA LEU A 35 22.19 -2.39 14.66
C LEU A 35 21.23 -1.30 15.14
N LEU A 36 20.81 -0.45 14.20
CA LEU A 36 19.78 0.56 14.44
C LEU A 36 18.47 -0.09 14.92
N ASP A 37 17.73 0.61 15.78
CA ASP A 37 16.47 0.13 16.33
C ASP A 37 15.43 -0.13 15.24
N MET A 38 15.49 0.65 14.15
CA MET A 38 14.60 0.54 13.01
C MET A 38 15.38 0.66 11.71
N GLN A 39 15.32 -0.38 10.90
CA GLN A 39 15.94 -0.41 9.58
C GLN A 39 14.89 -0.33 8.47
N CYS A 40 15.27 0.23 7.33
CA CYS A 40 14.49 0.17 6.11
C CYS A 40 14.35 -1.28 5.62
N VAL A 41 13.26 -1.56 4.91
CA VAL A 41 13.07 -2.86 4.26
C VAL A 41 14.12 -3.01 3.16
N LYS A 42 14.91 -4.08 3.22
CA LYS A 42 15.91 -4.44 2.21
C LYS A 42 15.53 -5.72 1.52
N SER A 43 15.90 -5.82 0.27
CA SER A 43 15.76 -7.03 -0.55
C SER A 43 17.00 -7.20 -1.43
N ARG A 44 17.26 -8.44 -1.81
CA ARG A 44 18.39 -8.74 -2.69
C ARG A 44 18.02 -8.43 -4.13
N TYR A 45 18.73 -7.49 -4.74
CA TYR A 45 18.52 -7.06 -6.11
C TYR A 45 19.85 -6.96 -6.86
N HIS A 46 19.99 -7.62 -8.00
CA HIS A 46 21.24 -7.74 -8.76
C HIS A 46 22.46 -8.16 -7.93
N GLY A 47 22.25 -9.03 -6.93
CA GLY A 47 23.32 -9.57 -6.08
C GLY A 47 23.71 -8.71 -4.88
N ALA A 48 23.15 -7.52 -4.73
CA ALA A 48 23.37 -6.62 -3.59
C ALA A 48 22.10 -6.45 -2.74
N ASP A 49 22.27 -6.22 -1.45
CA ASP A 49 21.16 -5.85 -0.57
C ASP A 49 20.84 -4.38 -0.79
N THR A 50 19.59 -4.12 -1.16
CA THR A 50 19.12 -2.80 -1.55
C THR A 50 17.84 -2.44 -0.81
N VAL A 51 17.67 -1.18 -0.46
CA VAL A 51 16.42 -0.69 0.13
C VAL A 51 15.34 -0.71 -0.93
N ILE A 52 14.16 -1.20 -0.56
CA ILE A 52 13.00 -1.28 -1.43
C ILE A 52 11.78 -0.63 -0.79
N ILE A 53 10.83 -0.22 -1.62
CA ILE A 53 9.49 0.10 -1.16
C ILE A 53 8.59 -1.09 -1.45
N PRO A 54 8.11 -1.85 -0.44
CA PRO A 54 7.26 -3.01 -0.67
C PRO A 54 5.98 -2.63 -1.40
N GLY A 55 5.62 -3.41 -2.43
CA GLY A 55 4.40 -3.20 -3.20
C GLY A 55 3.13 -3.27 -2.34
N SER A 56 3.16 -4.03 -1.25
CA SER A 56 2.08 -4.07 -0.26
C SER A 56 1.89 -2.73 0.46
N SER A 57 2.99 -2.05 0.82
CA SER A 57 2.97 -0.72 1.44
C SER A 57 2.43 0.32 0.46
N LEU A 58 2.95 0.34 -0.77
CA LEU A 58 2.46 1.21 -1.84
C LEU A 58 0.96 0.98 -2.11
N LYS A 59 0.54 -0.27 -2.18
CA LYS A 59 -0.86 -0.62 -2.39
C LYS A 59 -1.75 -0.04 -1.29
N GLY A 60 -1.31 -0.07 -0.04
CA GLY A 60 -2.03 0.49 1.10
C GLY A 60 -2.20 2.01 0.99
N VAL A 61 -1.12 2.72 0.67
CA VAL A 61 -1.11 4.18 0.51
C VAL A 61 -1.97 4.60 -0.67
N ILE A 62 -1.78 3.99 -1.83
CA ILE A 62 -2.55 4.27 -3.05
C ILE A 62 -4.04 4.00 -2.81
N ARG A 63 -4.40 2.90 -2.14
CA ARG A 63 -5.79 2.61 -1.78
C ARG A 63 -6.38 3.67 -0.87
N SER A 64 -5.67 4.06 0.18
CA SER A 64 -6.15 5.09 1.12
C SER A 64 -6.41 6.43 0.42
N ARG A 65 -5.52 6.81 -0.51
CA ARG A 65 -5.71 8.03 -1.30
C ARG A 65 -6.86 7.92 -2.29
N TYR A 66 -6.98 6.77 -2.94
CA TYR A 66 -8.08 6.45 -3.85
C TYR A 66 -9.45 6.52 -3.13
N GLU A 67 -9.56 5.98 -1.91
CA GLU A 67 -10.76 6.04 -1.09
C GLU A 67 -11.13 7.48 -0.72
N LYS A 68 -10.15 8.32 -0.37
CA LYS A 68 -10.36 9.75 -0.09
C LYS A 68 -10.88 10.50 -1.31
N ILE A 69 -10.32 10.25 -2.48
CA ILE A 69 -10.74 10.90 -3.74
C ILE A 69 -12.18 10.50 -4.08
N ILE A 70 -12.53 9.22 -3.96
CA ILE A 70 -13.93 8.78 -4.16
C ILE A 70 -14.87 9.55 -3.22
N GLY A 71 -14.50 9.72 -1.95
CA GLY A 71 -15.28 10.49 -0.99
C GLY A 71 -15.49 11.95 -1.41
N LEU A 72 -14.47 12.60 -1.98
CA LEU A 72 -14.57 13.97 -2.50
C LEU A 72 -15.60 14.09 -3.66
N PHE A 73 -15.76 13.04 -4.45
CA PHE A 73 -16.78 12.96 -5.52
C PHE A 73 -18.14 12.45 -5.03
N GLY A 74 -18.37 12.38 -3.72
CA GLY A 74 -19.63 11.92 -3.12
C GLY A 74 -19.85 10.40 -3.17
N GLY A 75 -18.81 9.62 -3.50
CA GLY A 75 -18.85 8.18 -3.45
C GLY A 75 -18.57 7.63 -2.06
N GLU A 76 -19.11 6.45 -1.75
CA GLU A 76 -18.88 5.78 -0.48
C GLU A 76 -17.90 4.61 -0.62
N CYS A 77 -16.93 4.54 0.29
CA CYS A 77 -16.05 3.40 0.47
C CYS A 77 -16.32 2.73 1.82
N CYS A 78 -16.10 1.42 1.87
CA CYS A 78 -16.22 0.70 3.13
C CYS A 78 -15.01 0.96 4.04
N ASP A 79 -15.25 1.04 5.33
CA ASP A 79 -14.18 1.03 6.33
C ASP A 79 -13.74 -0.41 6.60
N ILE A 80 -12.47 -0.72 6.30
CA ILE A 80 -11.89 -2.06 6.48
C ILE A 80 -11.69 -2.43 7.96
N PHE A 81 -11.65 -1.45 8.85
CA PHE A 81 -11.49 -1.65 10.29
C PHE A 81 -12.83 -1.81 11.02
N ASN A 82 -13.95 -1.46 10.38
CA ASN A 82 -15.28 -1.60 10.94
C ASN A 82 -16.01 -2.78 10.31
N ASP A 83 -16.19 -3.87 11.08
CA ASP A 83 -16.82 -5.10 10.61
C ASP A 83 -18.22 -4.90 10.02
N LYS A 84 -19.01 -3.97 10.55
CA LYS A 84 -20.37 -3.70 10.08
C LYS A 84 -20.39 -2.97 8.74
N SER A 85 -19.41 -2.12 8.44
CA SER A 85 -19.34 -1.35 7.20
C SER A 85 -18.59 -2.06 6.09
N ARG A 86 -17.83 -3.12 6.40
CA ARG A 86 -17.08 -3.89 5.39
C ARG A 86 -17.98 -4.42 4.30
N CYS A 87 -17.52 -4.35 3.06
CA CYS A 87 -18.20 -4.96 1.91
C CYS A 87 -18.51 -6.44 2.11
N ASN A 88 -17.66 -7.14 2.87
CA ASN A 88 -17.82 -8.54 3.23
C ASN A 88 -19.11 -8.80 4.02
N HIS A 89 -19.43 -7.94 4.99
CA HIS A 89 -20.66 -8.07 5.80
C HIS A 89 -21.93 -7.88 4.97
N LYS A 90 -21.89 -6.93 4.03
CA LYS A 90 -23.03 -6.65 3.13
C LYS A 90 -23.37 -7.84 2.22
N ILE A 91 -22.39 -8.71 1.93
CA ILE A 91 -22.50 -9.84 1.00
C ILE A 91 -22.86 -11.14 1.72
N ASN A 92 -22.42 -11.33 2.98
CA ASN A 92 -22.60 -12.58 3.72
C ASN A 92 -24.06 -13.02 3.92
N GLY A 93 -25.01 -12.09 3.91
CA GLY A 93 -26.44 -12.41 3.98
C GLY A 93 -27.07 -12.99 2.71
N LYS A 94 -26.31 -13.12 1.59
CA LYS A 94 -26.87 -13.44 0.26
C LYS A 94 -26.10 -14.52 -0.49
N LYS A 95 -25.56 -15.51 0.24
CA LYS A 95 -24.69 -16.58 -0.31
C LYS A 95 -25.42 -17.67 -1.14
N ASN A 96 -26.73 -17.62 -1.28
CA ASN A 96 -27.53 -18.70 -1.92
C ASN A 96 -27.64 -18.60 -3.45
N LYS A 97 -26.65 -18.03 -4.13
CA LYS A 97 -26.61 -18.00 -5.59
C LYS A 97 -25.69 -19.06 -6.18
N PRO A 98 -25.97 -19.58 -7.41
CA PRO A 98 -25.06 -20.48 -8.12
C PRO A 98 -23.64 -19.89 -8.19
N TYR A 99 -22.62 -20.73 -8.07
CA TYR A 99 -21.22 -20.31 -8.00
C TYR A 99 -20.79 -19.43 -9.19
N GLU A 100 -21.38 -19.65 -10.35
CA GLU A 100 -21.09 -18.88 -11.58
C GLU A 100 -21.60 -17.44 -11.53
N GLU A 101 -22.71 -17.20 -10.86
CA GLU A 101 -23.31 -15.88 -10.69
C GLU A 101 -22.72 -15.11 -9.49
N GLN A 102 -22.14 -15.81 -8.50
CA GLN A 102 -21.63 -15.21 -7.29
C GLN A 102 -20.58 -14.12 -7.58
N GLY A 103 -19.69 -14.34 -8.54
CA GLY A 103 -18.63 -13.38 -8.88
C GLY A 103 -19.16 -12.06 -9.44
N ARG A 104 -20.18 -12.10 -10.30
CA ARG A 104 -20.86 -10.90 -10.82
C ARG A 104 -21.61 -10.18 -9.72
N TYR A 105 -22.33 -10.93 -8.92
CA TYR A 105 -23.11 -10.41 -7.81
C TYR A 105 -22.21 -9.69 -6.81
N VAL A 106 -21.14 -10.35 -6.33
CA VAL A 106 -20.18 -9.75 -5.40
C VAL A 106 -19.62 -8.45 -5.96
N TYR A 107 -19.24 -8.43 -7.23
CA TYR A 107 -18.68 -7.24 -7.87
C TYR A 107 -19.65 -6.06 -7.92
N GLN A 108 -20.93 -6.30 -8.11
CA GLN A 108 -21.95 -5.24 -8.13
C GLN A 108 -22.13 -4.56 -6.77
N TYR A 109 -21.99 -5.32 -5.68
CA TYR A 109 -22.31 -4.84 -4.33
C TYR A 109 -21.10 -4.38 -3.50
N VAL A 110 -19.87 -4.60 -3.97
CA VAL A 110 -18.68 -4.05 -3.31
C VAL A 110 -18.47 -2.59 -3.70
N CYS A 111 -17.87 -1.81 -2.79
CA CYS A 111 -17.55 -0.41 -3.03
C CYS A 111 -16.50 -0.24 -4.14
N PRO A 112 -16.36 0.96 -4.73
CA PRO A 112 -15.41 1.21 -5.82
C PRO A 112 -13.96 0.85 -5.48
N ALA A 113 -13.50 1.13 -4.25
CA ALA A 113 -12.16 0.75 -3.83
C ALA A 113 -11.97 -0.77 -3.78
N CYS A 114 -12.95 -1.53 -3.22
CA CYS A 114 -12.89 -2.98 -3.22
C CYS A 114 -12.97 -3.61 -4.62
N LYS A 115 -13.65 -2.94 -5.57
CA LYS A 115 -13.68 -3.38 -6.97
C LYS A 115 -12.28 -3.41 -7.61
N LEU A 116 -11.41 -2.46 -7.25
CA LEU A 116 -10.05 -2.36 -7.79
C LEU A 116 -9.04 -3.12 -6.92
N PHE A 117 -8.98 -2.80 -5.62
CA PHE A 117 -7.94 -3.31 -4.71
C PHE A 117 -8.24 -4.68 -4.13
N GLY A 118 -9.45 -5.18 -4.32
CA GLY A 118 -9.88 -6.45 -3.77
C GLY A 118 -10.41 -6.37 -2.34
N SER A 119 -11.03 -7.47 -1.91
CA SER A 119 -11.51 -7.70 -0.56
C SER A 119 -11.48 -9.21 -0.26
N LEU A 120 -11.95 -9.63 0.92
CA LEU A 120 -12.03 -11.06 1.26
C LEU A 120 -12.88 -11.89 0.27
N ASN A 121 -13.83 -11.27 -0.42
CA ASN A 121 -14.74 -11.97 -1.35
C ASN A 121 -14.40 -11.76 -2.82
N ILE A 122 -13.47 -10.87 -3.15
CA ILE A 122 -13.12 -10.55 -4.52
C ILE A 122 -11.62 -10.33 -4.67
N ALA A 123 -11.04 -10.95 -5.66
CA ALA A 123 -9.63 -10.77 -5.98
C ALA A 123 -9.34 -9.35 -6.49
N SER A 124 -8.16 -8.86 -6.18
CA SER A 124 -7.66 -7.57 -6.66
C SER A 124 -7.50 -7.56 -8.18
N ARG A 125 -7.83 -6.45 -8.82
CA ARG A 125 -7.57 -6.17 -10.23
C ARG A 125 -6.25 -5.44 -10.46
N ILE A 126 -5.68 -4.89 -9.39
CA ILE A 126 -4.40 -4.21 -9.40
C ILE A 126 -3.36 -5.05 -8.67
N TYR A 127 -2.21 -5.20 -9.29
CA TYR A 127 -0.99 -5.75 -8.71
C TYR A 127 0.07 -4.66 -8.73
N ILE A 128 0.72 -4.43 -7.62
CA ILE A 128 1.80 -3.46 -7.46
C ILE A 128 3.03 -4.25 -7.04
N ALA A 129 4.06 -4.21 -7.85
CA ALA A 129 5.34 -4.85 -7.56
C ALA A 129 6.09 -4.07 -6.47
N ASP A 130 7.12 -4.68 -5.90
CA ASP A 130 8.06 -3.96 -5.06
C ASP A 130 8.79 -2.92 -5.92
N ALA A 131 9.01 -1.73 -5.36
CA ALA A 131 9.73 -0.68 -6.03
C ALA A 131 11.22 -0.75 -5.67
N TYR A 132 12.04 -0.84 -6.70
CA TYR A 132 13.49 -0.91 -6.59
C TYR A 132 14.13 0.44 -6.97
N PRO A 133 15.29 0.79 -6.39
CA PRO A 133 16.00 1.99 -6.80
C PRO A 133 16.31 1.98 -8.29
N ALA A 134 16.01 3.08 -8.97
CA ALA A 134 16.33 3.30 -10.39
C ALA A 134 17.67 4.03 -10.59
N GLY A 135 18.43 4.23 -9.52
CA GLY A 135 19.73 4.89 -9.49
C GLY A 135 20.32 4.82 -8.09
N GLU A 136 21.18 5.75 -7.77
CA GLU A 136 21.75 5.87 -6.44
C GLU A 136 20.66 6.21 -5.41
N CYS A 137 20.74 5.58 -4.23
CA CYS A 137 19.84 5.79 -3.11
C CYS A 137 20.68 6.16 -1.90
N ILE A 138 20.50 7.37 -1.38
CA ILE A 138 21.26 7.88 -0.24
C ILE A 138 20.51 7.51 1.04
N LEU A 139 21.19 6.76 1.88
CA LEU A 139 20.69 6.38 3.20
C LEU A 139 21.32 7.28 4.27
N GLY A 140 20.53 7.65 5.26
CA GLY A 140 20.95 8.39 6.43
C GLY A 140 20.41 7.77 7.70
N GLU A 141 20.89 8.25 8.82
CA GLU A 141 20.45 7.84 10.16
C GLU A 141 19.84 9.04 10.88
N ARG A 142 18.78 8.79 11.64
CA ARG A 142 18.15 9.80 12.48
C ARG A 142 17.81 9.24 13.84
N THR A 143 17.95 10.10 14.83
CA THR A 143 17.57 9.79 16.22
C THR A 143 16.22 10.42 16.52
N GLY A 144 15.31 9.62 17.03
CA GLY A 144 13.99 10.04 17.51
C GLY A 144 13.94 10.01 19.04
N VAL A 145 13.14 10.89 19.62
CA VAL A 145 12.88 10.91 21.06
C VAL A 145 11.39 10.98 21.34
N GLY A 146 10.92 10.10 22.23
CA GLY A 146 9.54 10.17 22.72
C GLY A 146 9.38 11.29 23.77
N ILE A 147 8.48 12.23 23.51
CA ILE A 147 8.16 13.32 24.44
C ILE A 147 6.84 13.02 25.15
N ASN A 148 6.85 13.10 26.49
CA ASN A 148 5.63 12.97 27.28
C ASN A 148 4.76 14.21 27.09
N ARG A 149 3.49 14.02 26.66
CA ARG A 149 2.58 15.11 26.34
C ARG A 149 2.16 15.96 27.54
N ILE A 150 2.24 15.40 28.76
CA ILE A 150 1.82 16.08 29.98
C ILE A 150 2.97 16.91 30.54
N THR A 151 4.17 16.33 30.62
CA THR A 151 5.34 16.96 31.24
C THR A 151 6.19 17.77 30.27
N GLY A 152 6.04 17.53 28.95
CA GLY A 152 6.90 18.12 27.92
C GLY A 152 8.33 17.60 27.93
N ALA A 153 8.67 16.69 28.84
CA ALA A 153 10.01 16.14 28.98
C ALA A 153 10.19 14.88 28.14
N ALA A 154 11.46 14.55 27.80
CA ALA A 154 11.79 13.28 27.16
C ALA A 154 11.44 12.11 28.07
N GLN A 155 10.79 11.10 27.52
CA GLN A 155 10.43 9.89 28.25
C GLN A 155 11.67 8.99 28.38
N LYS A 156 11.95 8.53 29.59
CA LYS A 156 13.09 7.63 29.84
C LYS A 156 12.98 6.36 29.00
N GLY A 157 14.05 6.02 28.26
CA GLY A 157 14.10 4.82 27.40
C GLY A 157 13.36 4.98 26.05
N ALA A 158 12.92 6.17 25.69
CA ALA A 158 12.27 6.44 24.42
C ALA A 158 13.18 7.17 23.40
N LEU A 159 14.49 6.94 23.48
CA LEU A 159 15.45 7.30 22.45
C LEU A 159 15.58 6.10 21.51
N TYR A 160 15.49 6.35 20.22
CA TYR A 160 15.62 5.30 19.20
C TYR A 160 16.26 5.84 17.93
N ASP A 161 17.11 5.02 17.32
CA ASP A 161 17.78 5.36 16.08
C ASP A 161 17.15 4.61 14.92
N PHE A 162 16.99 5.31 13.79
CA PHE A 162 16.32 4.74 12.62
C PHE A 162 16.98 5.15 11.31
N GLU A 163 17.03 4.20 10.39
CA GLU A 163 17.50 4.37 9.03
C GLU A 163 16.43 5.08 8.19
N VAL A 164 16.84 6.01 7.35
CA VAL A 164 15.99 6.75 6.43
C VAL A 164 16.60 6.77 5.03
N VAL A 165 15.75 6.82 4.03
CA VAL A 165 16.15 7.22 2.68
C VAL A 165 16.09 8.75 2.63
N GLU A 166 17.22 9.40 2.45
CA GLU A 166 17.31 10.86 2.36
C GLU A 166 16.99 11.34 0.96
N ASP A 167 17.53 10.65 -0.05
CA ASP A 167 17.24 10.90 -1.45
C ASP A 167 17.28 9.59 -2.24
N GLY A 168 16.37 9.47 -3.20
CA GLY A 168 16.30 8.30 -4.05
C GLY A 168 15.15 8.35 -5.04
N THR A 169 15.33 7.62 -6.13
CA THR A 169 14.31 7.38 -7.15
C THR A 169 14.03 5.90 -7.20
N PHE A 170 12.77 5.52 -7.09
CA PHE A 170 12.32 4.12 -7.11
C PHE A 170 11.44 3.87 -8.32
N GLN A 171 11.67 2.78 -9.02
CA GLN A 171 10.83 2.32 -10.11
C GLN A 171 9.89 1.24 -9.63
N VAL A 172 8.59 1.39 -9.91
CA VAL A 172 7.55 0.43 -9.60
C VAL A 172 6.75 0.05 -10.83
N GLU A 173 6.43 -1.23 -10.95
CA GLU A 173 5.50 -1.72 -11.96
C GLU A 173 4.12 -1.96 -11.36
N ILE A 174 3.10 -1.41 -12.00
CA ILE A 174 1.70 -1.57 -11.63
C ILE A 174 0.97 -2.24 -12.77
N ASN A 175 0.40 -3.41 -12.50
CA ASN A 175 -0.36 -4.18 -13.48
C ASN A 175 -1.84 -4.17 -13.13
N LEU A 176 -2.69 -3.85 -14.10
CA LEU A 176 -4.15 -3.90 -13.97
C LEU A 176 -4.72 -4.94 -14.93
N LYS A 177 -5.68 -5.73 -14.44
CA LYS A 177 -6.39 -6.74 -15.25
C LYS A 177 -7.89 -6.60 -15.08
N ASN A 178 -8.62 -6.67 -16.20
CA ASN A 178 -10.08 -6.59 -16.23
C ASN A 178 -10.62 -5.34 -15.52
N TYR A 179 -9.94 -4.22 -15.68
CA TYR A 179 -10.31 -2.93 -15.07
C TYR A 179 -11.42 -2.21 -15.88
N GLU A 180 -12.10 -1.30 -15.21
CA GLU A 180 -13.03 -0.36 -15.83
C GLU A 180 -12.36 0.99 -16.04
N LEU A 181 -12.76 1.73 -17.06
CA LEU A 181 -12.09 2.98 -17.45
C LEU A 181 -11.97 3.98 -16.29
N TYR A 182 -13.04 4.15 -15.51
CA TYR A 182 -13.01 5.07 -14.36
C TYR A 182 -11.98 4.67 -13.30
N GLN A 183 -11.71 3.36 -13.13
CA GLN A 183 -10.71 2.86 -12.18
C GLN A 183 -9.31 3.27 -12.61
N MET A 184 -9.01 3.20 -13.91
CA MET A 184 -7.74 3.66 -14.47
C MET A 184 -7.59 5.17 -14.31
N VAL A 185 -8.61 5.95 -14.66
CA VAL A 185 -8.58 7.42 -14.56
C VAL A 185 -8.32 7.87 -13.11
N LEU A 186 -9.06 7.29 -12.14
CA LEU A 186 -8.86 7.60 -10.73
C LEU A 186 -7.48 7.16 -10.23
N LEU A 187 -6.98 6.01 -10.67
CA LEU A 187 -5.63 5.56 -10.32
C LEU A 187 -4.56 6.52 -10.83
N LEU A 188 -4.65 6.94 -12.10
CA LEU A 188 -3.71 7.91 -12.67
C LEU A 188 -3.78 9.26 -11.94
N TYR A 189 -4.97 9.68 -11.51
CA TYR A 189 -5.13 10.89 -10.72
C TYR A 189 -4.44 10.76 -9.35
N VAL A 190 -4.58 9.60 -8.68
CA VAL A 190 -3.90 9.30 -7.41
C VAL A 190 -2.38 9.30 -7.56
N LEU A 191 -1.87 8.75 -8.67
CA LEU A 191 -0.42 8.64 -8.91
C LEU A 191 0.23 9.98 -9.29
N LYS A 192 -0.57 10.95 -9.75
CA LYS A 192 -0.11 12.30 -10.10
C LYS A 192 -0.03 13.23 -8.88
N ASP A 193 -0.80 12.94 -7.84
CA ASP A 193 -0.94 13.74 -6.63
C ASP A 193 0.22 13.48 -5.62
#